data_78a1a58d6f1d1c1e0a7d749b7779c865
#
_entry.id   78a1a58d6f1d1c1e0a7d749b7779c865
#
_cell.length_a   1.000
_cell.length_b   1.000
_cell.length_c   1.000
_cell.angle_alpha   90.00
_cell.angle_beta   90.00
_cell.angle_gamma   90.00
#
_symmetry.space_group_name_H-M   'P 1'
#
loop_
_entity.id
_entity.type
_entity.pdbx_description
1 polymer ?
#
loop_
_entity_poly.entity_id
_entity_poly.type
_entity_poly.pdbx_seq_one_letter_code
_entity_poly.pdbx_strand_id
1 'polypeptide(L)'
;MTFEQILANPGGLFHSPSQKGSEIYVELPGTDPRPLTILLTANGCRVASVFAEDRVAEENRYYVYYVFDQDSDSRYLIARAAVSPAEPSFVSMAAEMPALNWQEREIQDWFGVAAEGHPNPRRVALHDNWPDVHPLRKDFPVDTVLPPFEGEQHVLRPTLGEGVFQIPVGPVHAGIIEPGHFNFAVAGEPILYLQLRMFYTHKGTEKRFEQLPVRHAVFLAESISGDSAFSHGVAFCQAIERVADAQVPERARRMRTIILELERMYNHVADIGAIVMDVGFVVANAHASRLREMLLALNEDLTGSRTLRGMVCPGGVRRDWTAEQVSHALDVVQAFESEFNSIVELIESSDSTRDRLARTGILRPDKARDLGIIGVGGRASGIDRDVRRDHPYAAYDTVTLDVPVYQEGDVLRRMQVRIDEIRQSIVIIRAIESKLAPGPHCVPVPPLPPDCCALSAVEGWRGEILHWIRTGPNNTLTRCKIKDPSINNWPAMVEAVQGNIVPDFPVINKSFNLSYSGTDR
;
A
#
# COMPACT_ATOMS: atom_id res chain seq x y z
N MET A 1 -3.81 -25.38 9.23
CA MET A 1 -3.93 -26.07 7.91
C MET A 1 -3.27 -25.21 6.87
N THR A 2 -2.54 -25.82 5.92
CA THR A 2 -2.03 -25.13 4.74
C THR A 2 -3.12 -24.99 3.69
N PHE A 3 -2.92 -24.12 2.68
CA PHE A 3 -3.85 -24.01 1.54
C PHE A 3 -4.08 -25.37 0.86
N GLU A 4 -3.07 -26.26 0.75
CA GLU A 4 -3.23 -27.60 0.19
C GLU A 4 -4.22 -28.46 0.98
N GLN A 5 -4.15 -28.42 2.31
CA GLN A 5 -5.07 -29.18 3.16
C GLN A 5 -6.52 -28.64 3.05
N ILE A 6 -6.67 -27.33 2.90
CA ILE A 6 -7.98 -26.69 2.71
C ILE A 6 -8.55 -27.05 1.33
N LEU A 7 -7.72 -27.00 0.29
CA LEU A 7 -8.12 -27.36 -1.08
C LEU A 7 -8.49 -28.85 -1.22
N ALA A 8 -7.82 -29.72 -0.48
CA ALA A 8 -8.11 -31.17 -0.47
C ALA A 8 -9.47 -31.51 0.15
N ASN A 9 -10.00 -30.64 1.03
CA ASN A 9 -11.28 -30.87 1.71
C ASN A 9 -12.12 -29.59 1.78
N PRO A 10 -12.71 -29.14 0.66
CA PRO A 10 -13.40 -27.86 0.57
C PRO A 10 -14.69 -27.77 1.42
N GLY A 11 -15.29 -28.88 1.84
CA GLY A 11 -16.48 -28.90 2.70
C GLY A 11 -17.68 -28.10 2.17
N GLY A 12 -17.76 -27.84 0.84
CA GLY A 12 -18.77 -26.99 0.23
C GLY A 12 -18.52 -25.49 0.37
N LEU A 13 -17.38 -25.05 0.90
CA LEU A 13 -17.05 -23.64 1.10
C LEU A 13 -16.64 -22.94 -0.20
N PHE A 14 -16.15 -23.68 -1.17
CA PHE A 14 -15.78 -23.22 -2.50
C PHE A 14 -15.78 -24.38 -3.49
N HIS A 15 -15.71 -24.04 -4.78
CA HIS A 15 -15.57 -25.00 -5.89
C HIS A 15 -14.58 -24.48 -6.95
N SER A 16 -14.33 -25.29 -7.98
CA SER A 16 -13.51 -24.94 -9.15
C SER A 16 -12.12 -24.42 -8.82
N PRO A 17 -11.33 -25.08 -7.94
CA PRO A 17 -9.99 -24.61 -7.64
C PRO A 17 -9.11 -24.68 -8.88
N SER A 18 -8.36 -23.60 -9.13
CA SER A 18 -7.35 -23.53 -10.18
C SER A 18 -6.11 -22.83 -9.66
N GLN A 19 -4.92 -23.28 -10.08
CA GLN A 19 -3.67 -22.66 -9.66
C GLN A 19 -2.91 -22.16 -10.89
N LYS A 20 -2.39 -20.93 -10.77
CA LYS A 20 -1.51 -20.30 -11.73
C LYS A 20 -0.31 -19.67 -11.02
N GLY A 21 0.85 -20.29 -11.12
CA GLY A 21 2.04 -19.82 -10.38
C GLY A 21 1.80 -19.79 -8.87
N SER A 22 1.95 -18.63 -8.26
CA SER A 22 1.72 -18.38 -6.83
C SER A 22 0.27 -18.01 -6.49
N GLU A 23 -0.67 -18.14 -7.39
CA GLU A 23 -2.07 -17.76 -7.20
C GLU A 23 -2.98 -19.00 -7.27
N ILE A 24 -3.89 -19.11 -6.30
CA ILE A 24 -4.91 -20.15 -6.23
C ILE A 24 -6.25 -19.45 -6.32
N TYR A 25 -7.02 -19.71 -7.37
CA TYR A 25 -8.35 -19.17 -7.57
C TYR A 25 -9.41 -20.19 -7.17
N VAL A 26 -10.44 -19.74 -6.46
CA VAL A 26 -11.61 -20.55 -6.08
C VAL A 26 -12.90 -19.74 -6.24
N GLU A 27 -14.00 -20.44 -6.54
CA GLU A 27 -15.34 -19.84 -6.64
C GLU A 27 -16.11 -20.06 -5.33
N LEU A 28 -16.71 -19.02 -4.79
CA LEU A 28 -17.65 -19.15 -3.68
C LEU A 28 -19.02 -19.65 -4.18
N PRO A 29 -19.73 -20.47 -3.40
CA PRO A 29 -21.04 -20.98 -3.78
C PRO A 29 -22.15 -19.92 -3.77
N GLY A 30 -21.88 -18.75 -3.22
CA GLY A 30 -22.80 -17.61 -3.11
C GLY A 30 -22.07 -16.32 -2.80
N THR A 31 -22.81 -15.32 -2.32
CA THR A 31 -22.26 -13.98 -2.00
C THR A 31 -21.83 -13.81 -0.54
N ASP A 32 -21.88 -14.86 0.27
CA ASP A 32 -21.44 -14.86 1.68
C ASP A 32 -20.01 -15.42 1.80
N PRO A 33 -18.99 -14.60 2.05
CA PRO A 33 -17.60 -15.05 2.21
C PRO A 33 -17.29 -15.56 3.62
N ARG A 34 -18.17 -15.33 4.62
CA ARG A 34 -17.89 -15.59 6.04
C ARG A 34 -17.46 -17.02 6.34
N PRO A 35 -18.12 -18.08 5.82
CA PRO A 35 -17.72 -19.45 6.15
C PRO A 35 -16.28 -19.78 5.76
N LEU A 36 -15.85 -19.36 4.55
CA LEU A 36 -14.48 -19.55 4.10
C LEU A 36 -13.51 -18.67 4.89
N THR A 37 -13.85 -17.40 5.10
CA THR A 37 -12.99 -16.45 5.80
C THR A 37 -12.74 -16.87 7.25
N ILE A 38 -13.78 -17.33 7.97
CA ILE A 38 -13.64 -17.83 9.35
C ILE A 38 -12.68 -19.05 9.39
N LEU A 39 -12.82 -19.98 8.45
CA LEU A 39 -11.92 -21.11 8.37
C LEU A 39 -10.47 -20.68 8.13
N LEU A 40 -10.25 -19.79 7.17
CA LEU A 40 -8.91 -19.32 6.79
C LEU A 40 -8.26 -18.52 7.92
N THR A 41 -8.97 -17.59 8.54
CA THR A 41 -8.42 -16.77 9.64
C THR A 41 -8.14 -17.60 10.91
N ALA A 42 -8.97 -18.60 11.23
CA ALA A 42 -8.69 -19.55 12.29
C ALA A 42 -7.41 -20.39 12.06
N ASN A 43 -6.92 -20.43 10.81
CA ASN A 43 -5.69 -21.12 10.42
C ASN A 43 -4.53 -20.16 10.09
N GLY A 44 -4.59 -18.91 10.60
CA GLY A 44 -3.51 -17.94 10.48
C GLY A 44 -3.45 -17.21 9.14
N CYS A 45 -4.50 -17.31 8.31
CA CYS A 45 -4.61 -16.46 7.12
C CYS A 45 -5.14 -15.07 7.47
N ARG A 46 -4.78 -14.07 6.70
CA ARG A 46 -5.42 -12.76 6.71
C ARG A 46 -6.08 -12.45 5.37
N VAL A 47 -7.02 -11.52 5.37
CA VAL A 47 -7.54 -10.93 4.14
C VAL A 47 -6.60 -9.78 3.74
N ALA A 48 -5.87 -9.96 2.65
CA ALA A 48 -4.94 -8.97 2.13
C ALA A 48 -5.65 -7.85 1.36
N SER A 49 -6.71 -8.18 0.61
CA SER A 49 -7.53 -7.19 -0.12
C SER A 49 -8.92 -7.73 -0.44
N VAL A 50 -9.90 -6.82 -0.54
CA VAL A 50 -11.23 -7.08 -1.10
C VAL A 50 -11.51 -6.04 -2.18
N PHE A 51 -12.05 -6.47 -3.33
CA PHE A 51 -12.37 -5.59 -4.45
C PHE A 51 -13.40 -6.20 -5.38
N ALA A 52 -13.94 -5.40 -6.31
CA ALA A 52 -14.87 -5.90 -7.31
C ALA A 52 -14.41 -5.67 -8.75
N GLU A 53 -15.06 -6.42 -9.64
CA GLU A 53 -14.93 -6.33 -11.08
C GLU A 53 -16.31 -6.35 -11.75
N ASP A 54 -16.49 -5.55 -12.78
CA ASP A 54 -17.66 -5.55 -13.64
C ASP A 54 -17.43 -6.46 -14.86
N ARG A 55 -18.19 -7.56 -14.91
CA ARG A 55 -18.26 -8.53 -16.03
C ARG A 55 -19.70 -8.67 -16.55
N VAL A 56 -20.51 -7.62 -16.38
CA VAL A 56 -21.93 -7.68 -16.76
C VAL A 56 -22.11 -7.88 -18.26
N ALA A 57 -21.29 -7.23 -19.08
CA ALA A 57 -21.39 -7.35 -20.54
C ALA A 57 -21.01 -8.75 -21.05
N GLU A 58 -20.02 -9.42 -20.43
CA GLU A 58 -19.49 -10.71 -20.87
C GLU A 58 -20.22 -11.90 -20.22
N GLU A 59 -20.51 -11.78 -18.90
CA GLU A 59 -20.95 -12.91 -18.08
C GLU A 59 -22.28 -12.65 -17.34
N ASN A 60 -22.86 -11.44 -17.50
CA ASN A 60 -24.02 -10.98 -16.74
C ASN A 60 -23.81 -11.09 -15.22
N ARG A 61 -22.62 -10.70 -14.73
CA ARG A 61 -22.20 -10.77 -13.33
C ARG A 61 -21.30 -9.61 -12.96
N TYR A 62 -21.39 -9.17 -11.69
CA TYR A 62 -20.27 -8.59 -10.96
C TYR A 62 -19.54 -9.71 -10.22
N TYR A 63 -18.25 -9.51 -9.94
CA TYR A 63 -17.51 -10.39 -9.07
C TYR A 63 -16.93 -9.59 -7.91
N VAL A 64 -17.00 -10.14 -6.69
CA VAL A 64 -16.31 -9.65 -5.51
C VAL A 64 -15.19 -10.62 -5.18
N TYR A 65 -13.97 -10.12 -5.11
CA TYR A 65 -12.75 -10.90 -4.88
C TYR A 65 -12.26 -10.70 -3.46
N TYR A 66 -11.83 -11.78 -2.83
CA TYR A 66 -11.20 -11.82 -1.51
C TYR A 66 -9.82 -12.45 -1.66
N VAL A 67 -8.77 -11.68 -1.40
CA VAL A 67 -7.38 -12.13 -1.48
C VAL A 67 -6.92 -12.51 -0.08
N PHE A 68 -6.56 -13.76 0.10
CA PHE A 68 -6.01 -14.28 1.36
C PHE A 68 -4.53 -14.59 1.20
N ASP A 69 -3.76 -14.33 2.25
CA ASP A 69 -2.40 -14.82 2.38
C ASP A 69 -2.19 -15.52 3.72
N GLN A 70 -1.12 -16.30 3.81
CA GLN A 70 -0.74 -17.07 5.00
C GLN A 70 0.78 -17.03 5.17
N ASP A 71 1.26 -16.78 6.40
CA ASP A 71 2.70 -16.67 6.70
C ASP A 71 3.52 -17.91 6.33
N SER A 72 2.88 -19.08 6.31
CA SER A 72 3.53 -20.36 6.02
C SER A 72 3.44 -20.79 4.54
N ASP A 73 2.83 -19.99 3.68
CA ASP A 73 2.60 -20.31 2.27
C ASP A 73 2.91 -19.09 1.39
N SER A 74 3.83 -19.21 0.47
CA SER A 74 4.20 -18.12 -0.44
C SER A 74 3.17 -17.84 -1.54
N ARG A 75 2.01 -18.52 -1.52
CA ARG A 75 0.92 -18.35 -2.47
C ARG A 75 -0.17 -17.45 -1.90
N TYR A 76 -0.99 -16.90 -2.79
CA TYR A 76 -2.22 -16.21 -2.46
C TYR A 76 -3.41 -17.07 -2.83
N LEU A 77 -4.41 -17.16 -1.94
CA LEU A 77 -5.72 -17.74 -2.28
C LEU A 77 -6.67 -16.61 -2.62
N ILE A 78 -7.25 -16.63 -3.81
CA ILE A 78 -8.13 -15.62 -4.35
C ILE A 78 -9.51 -16.25 -4.53
N ALA A 79 -10.40 -15.96 -3.60
CA ALA A 79 -11.80 -16.41 -3.67
C ALA A 79 -12.64 -15.33 -4.36
N ARG A 80 -13.53 -15.73 -5.28
CA ARG A 80 -14.48 -14.80 -5.90
C ARG A 80 -15.93 -15.23 -5.71
N ALA A 81 -16.78 -14.25 -5.44
CA ALA A 81 -18.23 -14.39 -5.35
C ALA A 81 -18.88 -13.79 -6.60
N ALA A 82 -19.75 -14.54 -7.26
CA ALA A 82 -20.55 -14.05 -8.37
C ALA A 82 -21.79 -13.32 -7.84
N VAL A 83 -21.99 -12.06 -8.26
CA VAL A 83 -23.09 -11.19 -7.83
C VAL A 83 -24.00 -10.86 -9.02
N SER A 84 -25.31 -11.04 -8.85
CA SER A 84 -26.30 -10.74 -9.88
C SER A 84 -26.45 -9.23 -10.09
N PRO A 85 -26.49 -8.74 -11.35
CA PRO A 85 -26.82 -7.33 -11.61
C PRO A 85 -28.25 -6.93 -11.23
N ALA A 86 -29.16 -7.89 -11.14
CA ALA A 86 -30.56 -7.62 -10.73
C ALA A 86 -30.69 -7.34 -9.23
N GLU A 87 -29.81 -7.94 -8.41
CA GLU A 87 -29.72 -7.74 -6.96
C GLU A 87 -28.25 -7.60 -6.59
N PRO A 88 -27.63 -6.43 -6.85
CA PRO A 88 -26.19 -6.25 -6.71
C PRO A 88 -25.80 -6.08 -5.24
N SER A 89 -25.66 -7.21 -4.52
CA SER A 89 -25.26 -7.20 -3.12
C SER A 89 -24.37 -8.40 -2.75
N PHE A 90 -23.58 -8.23 -1.69
CA PHE A 90 -22.79 -9.27 -1.04
C PHE A 90 -22.83 -9.09 0.47
N VAL A 91 -22.57 -10.18 1.21
CA VAL A 91 -22.56 -10.11 2.68
C VAL A 91 -21.27 -9.46 3.17
N SER A 92 -21.40 -8.40 3.97
CA SER A 92 -20.28 -7.66 4.56
C SER A 92 -19.54 -8.50 5.60
N MET A 93 -18.21 -8.33 5.63
CA MET A 93 -17.32 -8.83 6.67
C MET A 93 -16.84 -7.73 7.63
N ALA A 94 -17.19 -6.47 7.37
CA ALA A 94 -16.62 -5.32 8.08
C ALA A 94 -17.01 -5.26 9.58
N ALA A 95 -18.07 -5.96 9.99
CA ALA A 95 -18.45 -6.06 11.41
C ALA A 95 -17.48 -6.95 12.20
N GLU A 96 -17.06 -8.07 11.60
CA GLU A 96 -16.13 -9.04 12.18
C GLU A 96 -14.67 -8.67 11.90
N MET A 97 -14.41 -8.01 10.77
CA MET A 97 -13.09 -7.62 10.29
C MET A 97 -13.04 -6.13 9.93
N PRO A 98 -12.82 -5.24 10.91
CA PRO A 98 -12.78 -3.78 10.67
C PRO A 98 -11.78 -3.34 9.60
N ALA A 99 -10.74 -4.12 9.33
CA ALA A 99 -9.78 -3.91 8.25
C ALA A 99 -10.41 -3.77 6.86
N LEU A 100 -11.60 -4.34 6.65
CA LEU A 100 -12.30 -4.34 5.36
C LEU A 100 -13.28 -3.17 5.18
N ASN A 101 -13.49 -2.37 6.24
CA ASN A 101 -14.50 -1.31 6.25
C ASN A 101 -14.42 -0.38 5.03
N TRP A 102 -13.25 0.13 4.72
CA TRP A 102 -13.09 1.05 3.59
C TRP A 102 -13.17 0.34 2.24
N GLN A 103 -12.60 -0.87 2.14
CA GLN A 103 -12.55 -1.62 0.89
C GLN A 103 -13.95 -2.06 0.42
N GLU A 104 -14.82 -2.49 1.35
CA GLU A 104 -16.21 -2.85 1.03
C GLU A 104 -17.03 -1.62 0.63
N ARG A 105 -16.82 -0.47 1.27
CA ARG A 105 -17.46 0.79 0.89
C ARG A 105 -16.97 1.31 -0.47
N GLU A 106 -15.70 1.08 -0.81
CA GLU A 106 -15.18 1.35 -2.17
C GLU A 106 -15.92 0.52 -3.23
N ILE A 107 -16.20 -0.76 -2.98
CA ILE A 107 -16.98 -1.59 -3.88
C ILE A 107 -18.36 -0.98 -4.12
N GLN A 108 -19.00 -0.54 -3.06
CA GLN A 108 -20.30 0.12 -3.10
C GLN A 108 -20.26 1.42 -3.91
N ASP A 109 -19.26 2.29 -3.65
CA ASP A 109 -19.11 3.55 -4.38
C ASP A 109 -18.80 3.33 -5.86
N TRP A 110 -17.86 2.44 -6.17
CA TRP A 110 -17.34 2.27 -7.53
C TRP A 110 -18.21 1.42 -8.44
N PHE A 111 -18.95 0.46 -7.90
CA PHE A 111 -19.73 -0.52 -8.69
C PHE A 111 -21.23 -0.51 -8.37
N GLY A 112 -21.68 0.11 -7.27
CA GLY A 112 -23.05 0.04 -6.80
C GLY A 112 -23.44 -1.36 -6.31
N VAL A 113 -22.47 -2.16 -5.86
CA VAL A 113 -22.73 -3.48 -5.26
C VAL A 113 -22.77 -3.30 -3.75
N ALA A 114 -23.94 -3.47 -3.15
CA ALA A 114 -24.20 -3.16 -1.75
C ALA A 114 -23.56 -4.19 -0.81
N ALA A 115 -22.88 -3.71 0.24
CA ALA A 115 -22.34 -4.55 1.31
C ALA A 115 -23.40 -4.72 2.42
N GLU A 116 -24.16 -5.82 2.38
CA GLU A 116 -25.25 -6.08 3.33
C GLU A 116 -24.73 -6.33 4.73
N GLY A 117 -25.29 -5.64 5.73
CA GLY A 117 -24.84 -5.74 7.13
C GLY A 117 -23.60 -4.92 7.46
N HIS A 118 -23.12 -4.07 6.54
CA HIS A 118 -21.98 -3.21 6.80
C HIS A 118 -22.26 -2.20 7.95
N PRO A 119 -21.40 -2.09 8.99
CA PRO A 119 -21.66 -1.25 10.17
C PRO A 119 -21.68 0.26 9.88
N ASN A 120 -21.12 0.68 8.74
CA ASN A 120 -21.07 2.07 8.31
C ASN A 120 -21.16 2.17 6.78
N PRO A 121 -22.33 1.99 6.15
CA PRO A 121 -22.48 1.90 4.69
C PRO A 121 -22.40 3.26 3.96
N ARG A 122 -21.99 4.33 4.63
CA ARG A 122 -21.82 5.66 4.00
C ARG A 122 -20.72 5.63 2.96
N ARG A 123 -20.82 6.50 1.97
CA ARG A 123 -19.79 6.69 0.94
C ARG A 123 -18.42 6.99 1.57
N VAL A 124 -17.36 6.46 0.99
CA VAL A 124 -15.97 6.66 1.45
C VAL A 124 -15.13 7.41 0.43
N ALA A 125 -15.24 7.02 -0.83
CA ALA A 125 -14.46 7.59 -1.93
C ALA A 125 -15.21 8.71 -2.65
N LEU A 126 -16.49 8.55 -2.89
CA LEU A 126 -17.34 9.57 -3.48
C LEU A 126 -17.90 10.51 -2.39
N HIS A 127 -18.20 11.75 -2.74
CA HIS A 127 -18.85 12.68 -1.80
C HIS A 127 -20.35 12.34 -1.62
N ASP A 128 -20.96 12.80 -0.53
CA ASP A 128 -22.27 12.34 -0.09
C ASP A 128 -23.40 12.69 -1.10
N ASN A 129 -23.28 13.79 -1.84
CA ASN A 129 -24.21 14.23 -2.88
C ASN A 129 -23.80 13.82 -4.31
N TRP A 130 -22.90 12.83 -4.47
CA TRP A 130 -22.60 12.24 -5.78
C TRP A 130 -23.84 11.58 -6.35
N PRO A 131 -24.14 11.74 -7.66
CA PRO A 131 -25.29 11.10 -8.30
C PRO A 131 -25.19 9.56 -8.24
N ASP A 132 -26.29 8.89 -8.54
CA ASP A 132 -26.36 7.43 -8.56
C ASP A 132 -25.72 6.85 -9.83
N VAL A 133 -24.42 7.08 -9.96
CA VAL A 133 -23.55 6.54 -11.01
C VAL A 133 -22.26 6.00 -10.40
N HIS A 134 -21.71 4.97 -11.01
CA HIS A 134 -20.61 4.22 -10.46
C HIS A 134 -19.41 4.18 -11.42
N PRO A 135 -18.34 4.94 -11.14
CA PRO A 135 -17.27 5.22 -12.10
C PRO A 135 -16.50 4.02 -12.64
N LEU A 136 -16.42 2.90 -11.91
CA LEU A 136 -15.70 1.71 -12.39
C LEU A 136 -16.59 0.70 -13.13
N ARG A 137 -17.89 0.97 -13.29
CA ARG A 137 -18.74 0.20 -14.20
C ARG A 137 -18.31 0.40 -15.65
N LYS A 138 -18.52 -0.61 -16.48
CA LYS A 138 -18.17 -0.56 -17.91
C LYS A 138 -19.10 0.36 -18.72
N ASP A 139 -20.30 0.59 -18.24
CA ASP A 139 -21.27 1.51 -18.81
C ASP A 139 -21.04 2.99 -18.43
N PHE A 140 -20.02 3.30 -17.59
CA PHE A 140 -19.62 4.66 -17.25
C PHE A 140 -18.40 5.09 -18.10
N PRO A 141 -18.58 5.95 -19.14
CA PRO A 141 -17.47 6.46 -19.95
C PRO A 141 -16.51 7.33 -19.14
N VAL A 142 -15.22 7.28 -19.48
CA VAL A 142 -14.18 8.05 -18.78
C VAL A 142 -14.30 9.56 -18.96
N ASP A 143 -14.89 9.98 -20.08
CA ASP A 143 -15.11 11.38 -20.45
C ASP A 143 -16.49 11.90 -19.99
N THR A 144 -17.19 11.16 -19.13
CA THR A 144 -18.47 11.59 -18.57
C THR A 144 -18.32 12.89 -17.79
N VAL A 145 -19.06 13.91 -18.22
CA VAL A 145 -19.17 15.18 -17.50
C VAL A 145 -20.37 15.11 -16.58
N LEU A 146 -20.12 15.17 -15.30
CA LEU A 146 -21.18 15.22 -14.29
C LEU A 146 -21.65 16.66 -14.09
N PRO A 147 -22.95 16.87 -13.75
CA PRO A 147 -23.45 18.20 -13.41
C PRO A 147 -22.75 18.73 -12.13
N PRO A 148 -22.72 20.06 -11.94
CA PRO A 148 -22.24 20.63 -10.69
C PRO A 148 -23.04 20.09 -9.49
N PHE A 149 -22.35 19.82 -8.39
CA PHE A 149 -22.99 19.33 -7.16
C PHE A 149 -23.41 20.50 -6.28
N GLU A 150 -24.58 20.38 -5.70
CA GLU A 150 -25.12 21.36 -4.74
C GLU A 150 -25.14 20.77 -3.34
N GLY A 151 -24.97 21.64 -2.31
CA GLY A 151 -25.01 21.26 -0.91
C GLY A 151 -23.67 20.80 -0.33
N GLU A 152 -23.72 20.26 0.87
CA GLU A 152 -22.53 19.77 1.59
C GLU A 152 -22.00 18.48 0.95
N GLN A 153 -20.71 18.48 0.62
CA GLN A 153 -20.05 17.31 0.05
C GLN A 153 -19.83 16.20 1.07
N HIS A 154 -19.66 16.56 2.35
CA HIS A 154 -19.40 15.61 3.44
C HIS A 154 -20.09 16.06 4.72
N VAL A 155 -21.00 15.22 5.21
CA VAL A 155 -21.67 15.44 6.49
C VAL A 155 -20.84 14.82 7.61
N LEU A 156 -20.26 15.67 8.47
CA LEU A 156 -19.56 15.22 9.67
C LEU A 156 -20.56 14.80 10.75
N ARG A 157 -20.22 13.74 11.49
CA ARG A 157 -21.03 13.37 12.65
C ARG A 157 -20.84 14.41 13.75
N PRO A 158 -21.93 14.98 14.31
CA PRO A 158 -21.80 15.85 15.46
C PRO A 158 -21.25 15.06 16.64
N THR A 159 -20.29 15.64 17.35
CA THR A 159 -19.82 15.10 18.62
C THR A 159 -20.65 15.72 19.73
N LEU A 160 -21.30 14.87 20.51
CA LEU A 160 -22.21 15.30 21.60
C LEU A 160 -21.48 15.20 22.94
N GLY A 161 -21.73 16.18 23.83
CA GLY A 161 -21.20 16.22 25.18
C GLY A 161 -20.99 17.66 25.65
N GLU A 162 -21.23 17.92 26.93
CA GLU A 162 -20.93 19.22 27.52
C GLU A 162 -19.41 19.43 27.56
N GLY A 163 -18.93 20.59 27.09
CA GLY A 163 -17.51 20.91 27.04
C GLY A 163 -16.72 20.20 25.90
N VAL A 164 -17.40 19.52 24.96
CA VAL A 164 -16.74 18.95 23.80
C VAL A 164 -16.75 19.93 22.64
N PHE A 165 -15.58 20.13 22.03
CA PHE A 165 -15.39 21.02 20.88
C PHE A 165 -14.94 20.22 19.66
N GLN A 166 -15.31 20.69 18.47
CA GLN A 166 -14.79 20.18 17.21
C GLN A 166 -13.74 21.13 16.63
N ILE A 167 -12.59 20.60 16.22
CA ILE A 167 -11.51 21.34 15.60
C ILE A 167 -11.30 20.77 14.20
N PRO A 168 -11.79 21.42 13.13
CA PRO A 168 -11.56 20.99 11.77
C PRO A 168 -10.17 21.42 11.30
N VAL A 169 -9.42 20.49 10.69
CA VAL A 169 -8.09 20.72 10.09
C VAL A 169 -8.11 20.21 8.65
N GLY A 170 -7.82 21.07 7.70
CA GLY A 170 -7.93 20.77 6.27
C GLY A 170 -9.34 21.06 5.71
N PRO A 171 -9.70 20.57 4.50
CA PRO A 171 -8.92 19.58 3.70
C PRO A 171 -7.63 20.12 3.09
N VAL A 172 -7.46 21.42 2.91
CA VAL A 172 -6.23 22.01 2.35
C VAL A 172 -5.27 22.36 3.49
N HIS A 173 -4.01 21.95 3.32
CA HIS A 173 -2.92 22.19 4.27
C HIS A 173 -1.83 23.04 3.64
N ALA A 174 -0.94 23.59 4.49
CA ALA A 174 0.23 24.31 4.03
C ALA A 174 1.36 23.34 3.60
N GLY A 175 2.28 23.84 2.76
CA GLY A 175 3.48 23.12 2.35
C GLY A 175 3.19 22.00 1.35
N ILE A 176 3.81 20.84 1.57
CA ILE A 176 3.77 19.69 0.65
C ILE A 176 2.68 18.66 1.01
N ILE A 177 1.87 18.93 2.04
CA ILE A 177 0.84 17.99 2.51
C ILE A 177 -0.34 18.01 1.53
N GLU A 178 -0.70 16.85 1.00
CA GLU A 178 -1.84 16.68 0.10
C GLU A 178 -3.17 16.83 0.86
N PRO A 179 -4.29 17.13 0.18
CA PRO A 179 -5.58 17.35 0.82
C PRO A 179 -6.14 16.14 1.56
N GLY A 180 -6.56 16.38 2.79
CA GLY A 180 -7.27 15.43 3.65
C GLY A 180 -7.93 16.18 4.82
N HIS A 181 -9.09 15.75 5.26
CA HIS A 181 -9.82 16.44 6.32
C HIS A 181 -9.78 15.66 7.62
N PHE A 182 -9.34 16.34 8.68
CA PHE A 182 -9.21 15.83 10.03
C PHE A 182 -10.11 16.65 10.95
N ASN A 183 -11.17 16.06 11.46
CA ASN A 183 -12.07 16.73 12.41
C ASN A 183 -11.90 16.12 13.80
N PHE A 184 -11.22 16.84 14.68
CA PHE A 184 -10.95 16.42 16.05
C PHE A 184 -12.12 16.77 16.95
N ALA A 185 -12.56 15.82 17.77
CA ALA A 185 -13.40 16.07 18.91
C ALA A 185 -12.51 16.09 20.17
N VAL A 186 -12.50 17.20 20.90
CA VAL A 186 -11.65 17.41 22.08
C VAL A 186 -12.49 17.80 23.29
N ALA A 187 -12.06 17.38 24.49
CA ALA A 187 -12.61 17.86 25.78
C ALA A 187 -11.47 18.47 26.59
N GLY A 188 -11.35 19.79 26.56
CA GLY A 188 -10.14 20.48 26.98
C GLY A 188 -9.00 20.20 25.99
N GLU A 189 -7.86 19.64 26.45
CA GLU A 189 -6.71 19.32 25.61
C GLU A 189 -6.79 17.92 24.95
N PRO A 190 -7.25 16.84 25.63
CA PRO A 190 -7.25 15.50 25.08
C PRO A 190 -8.16 15.32 23.87
N ILE A 191 -7.64 14.64 22.86
CA ILE A 191 -8.42 14.18 21.70
C ILE A 191 -9.27 12.98 22.13
N LEU A 192 -10.59 13.12 22.04
CA LEU A 192 -11.55 12.03 22.31
C LEU A 192 -11.75 11.16 21.09
N TYR A 193 -11.84 11.79 19.91
CA TYR A 193 -12.10 11.10 18.66
C TYR A 193 -11.62 11.92 17.46
N LEU A 194 -11.20 11.23 16.40
CA LEU A 194 -10.85 11.83 15.12
C LEU A 194 -11.79 11.30 14.02
N GLN A 195 -12.44 12.21 13.31
CA GLN A 195 -13.12 11.88 12.05
C GLN A 195 -12.18 12.21 10.90
N LEU A 196 -11.89 11.19 10.09
CA LEU A 196 -10.98 11.26 8.96
C LEU A 196 -11.76 11.18 7.66
N ARG A 197 -11.47 12.11 6.72
CA ARG A 197 -11.98 12.06 5.35
C ARG A 197 -10.85 12.22 4.35
N MET A 198 -10.74 11.23 3.45
CA MET A 198 -9.77 11.16 2.37
C MET A 198 -10.47 11.33 1.01
N PHE A 199 -9.81 10.99 -0.06
CA PHE A 199 -10.28 10.98 -1.46
C PHE A 199 -10.44 12.35 -2.11
N TYR A 200 -9.79 13.41 -1.56
CA TYR A 200 -9.73 14.72 -2.19
C TYR A 200 -8.77 14.79 -3.39
N THR A 201 -7.81 13.86 -3.49
CA THR A 201 -6.82 13.77 -4.58
C THR A 201 -7.13 12.64 -5.55
N HIS A 202 -8.37 12.13 -5.59
CA HIS A 202 -8.76 11.05 -6.48
C HIS A 202 -8.55 11.44 -7.95
N LYS A 203 -7.83 10.60 -8.69
CA LYS A 203 -7.38 10.84 -10.08
C LYS A 203 -8.08 9.93 -11.10
N GLY A 204 -8.94 9.00 -10.64
CA GLY A 204 -9.56 7.98 -11.47
C GLY A 204 -8.56 6.97 -12.05
N THR A 205 -7.47 6.71 -11.32
CA THR A 205 -6.33 5.92 -11.81
C THR A 205 -6.76 4.53 -12.27
N GLU A 206 -7.59 3.81 -11.49
CA GLU A 206 -8.05 2.46 -11.86
C GLU A 206 -8.88 2.46 -13.15
N LYS A 207 -9.73 3.48 -13.37
CA LYS A 207 -10.49 3.63 -14.63
C LYS A 207 -9.60 3.96 -15.81
N ARG A 208 -8.59 4.81 -15.61
CA ARG A 208 -7.65 5.21 -16.67
C ARG A 208 -6.79 4.06 -17.18
N PHE A 209 -6.47 3.07 -16.34
CA PHE A 209 -5.75 1.86 -16.77
C PHE A 209 -6.49 1.09 -17.87
N GLU A 210 -7.83 1.11 -17.87
CA GLU A 210 -8.65 0.41 -18.87
C GLU A 210 -8.51 0.96 -20.29
N GLN A 211 -7.92 2.16 -20.44
CA GLN A 211 -7.82 2.86 -21.73
C GLN A 211 -6.40 2.93 -22.27
N LEU A 212 -5.41 2.63 -21.44
CA LEU A 212 -4.01 2.78 -21.83
C LEU A 212 -3.44 1.47 -22.39
N PRO A 213 -2.66 1.54 -23.48
CA PRO A 213 -1.79 0.45 -23.84
C PRO A 213 -0.85 0.10 -22.68
N VAL A 214 -0.62 -1.17 -22.41
CA VAL A 214 0.19 -1.66 -21.27
C VAL A 214 1.57 -0.98 -21.20
N ARG A 215 2.20 -0.69 -22.36
CA ARG A 215 3.51 0.00 -22.41
C ARG A 215 3.49 1.41 -21.80
N HIS A 216 2.33 2.08 -21.77
CA HIS A 216 2.15 3.42 -21.18
C HIS A 216 1.57 3.32 -19.76
N ALA A 217 0.90 2.25 -19.45
CA ALA A 217 0.26 2.04 -18.16
C ALA A 217 1.28 1.98 -16.99
N VAL A 218 2.54 1.60 -17.27
CA VAL A 218 3.62 1.64 -16.25
C VAL A 218 3.83 3.05 -15.69
N PHE A 219 3.77 4.09 -16.54
CA PHE A 219 3.92 5.49 -16.08
C PHE A 219 2.73 5.95 -15.23
N LEU A 220 1.54 5.39 -15.49
CA LEU A 220 0.38 5.61 -14.64
C LEU A 220 0.55 4.92 -13.28
N ALA A 221 1.12 3.70 -13.26
CA ALA A 221 1.46 3.01 -12.00
C ALA A 221 2.46 3.82 -11.17
N GLU A 222 3.52 4.36 -11.77
CA GLU A 222 4.50 5.24 -11.11
C GLU A 222 3.90 6.58 -10.61
N SER A 223 2.67 6.91 -11.03
CA SER A 223 1.96 8.15 -10.67
C SER A 223 0.94 7.96 -9.54
N ILE A 224 0.78 6.74 -9.02
CA ILE A 224 -0.15 6.43 -7.94
C ILE A 224 0.28 7.16 -6.66
N SER A 225 1.56 7.00 -6.28
CA SER A 225 2.19 7.71 -5.17
C SER A 225 3.60 8.13 -5.58
N GLY A 226 3.87 9.44 -5.55
CA GLY A 226 5.09 10.00 -6.13
C GLY A 226 6.39 9.56 -5.45
N ASP A 227 6.32 9.18 -4.20
CA ASP A 227 7.42 8.70 -3.36
C ASP A 227 7.50 7.16 -3.26
N SER A 228 6.57 6.44 -3.90
CA SER A 228 6.56 4.99 -4.07
C SER A 228 6.46 4.61 -5.56
N ALA A 229 7.01 5.48 -6.42
CA ALA A 229 6.85 5.36 -7.87
C ALA A 229 7.44 4.05 -8.39
N PHE A 230 8.64 3.70 -7.94
CA PHE A 230 9.31 2.50 -8.39
C PHE A 230 8.65 1.23 -7.85
N SER A 231 8.24 1.21 -6.59
CA SER A 231 7.52 0.07 -5.98
C SER A 231 6.20 -0.23 -6.71
N HIS A 232 5.37 0.80 -7.00
CA HIS A 232 4.15 0.63 -7.79
C HIS A 232 4.44 0.21 -9.22
N GLY A 233 5.48 0.77 -9.84
CA GLY A 233 5.94 0.38 -11.17
C GLY A 233 6.36 -1.09 -11.24
N VAL A 234 7.13 -1.56 -10.24
CA VAL A 234 7.55 -2.98 -10.13
C VAL A 234 6.34 -3.88 -9.93
N ALA A 235 5.42 -3.53 -9.02
CA ALA A 235 4.20 -4.31 -8.79
C ALA A 235 3.38 -4.47 -10.09
N PHE A 236 3.19 -3.39 -10.83
CA PHE A 236 2.51 -3.44 -12.13
C PHE A 236 3.26 -4.30 -13.15
N CYS A 237 4.57 -4.09 -13.33
CA CYS A 237 5.37 -4.84 -14.28
C CYS A 237 5.37 -6.35 -13.98
N GLN A 238 5.51 -6.75 -12.72
CA GLN A 238 5.45 -8.16 -12.31
C GLN A 238 4.09 -8.80 -12.61
N ALA A 239 2.98 -8.09 -12.43
CA ALA A 239 1.67 -8.62 -12.81
C ALA A 239 1.56 -8.86 -14.33
N ILE A 240 2.06 -7.94 -15.15
CA ILE A 240 2.15 -8.09 -16.61
C ILE A 240 3.05 -9.27 -17.00
N GLU A 241 4.22 -9.38 -16.39
CA GLU A 241 5.20 -10.45 -16.63
C GLU A 241 4.63 -11.83 -16.30
N ARG A 242 3.86 -11.95 -15.20
CA ARG A 242 3.16 -13.19 -14.83
C ARG A 242 2.10 -13.59 -15.84
N VAL A 243 1.31 -12.63 -16.35
CA VAL A 243 0.30 -12.94 -17.38
C VAL A 243 0.96 -13.38 -18.68
N ALA A 244 2.07 -12.72 -19.06
CA ALA A 244 2.80 -12.99 -20.29
C ALA A 244 3.74 -14.20 -20.21
N ASP A 245 3.91 -14.80 -19.02
CA ASP A 245 4.93 -15.82 -18.71
C ASP A 245 6.34 -15.37 -19.11
N ALA A 246 6.65 -14.09 -18.87
CA ALA A 246 7.93 -13.49 -19.24
C ALA A 246 8.97 -13.72 -18.14
N GLN A 247 10.12 -14.27 -18.52
CA GLN A 247 11.22 -14.55 -17.61
C GLN A 247 12.15 -13.34 -17.52
N VAL A 248 12.04 -12.58 -16.43
CA VAL A 248 12.89 -11.39 -16.20
C VAL A 248 14.34 -11.83 -15.96
N PRO A 249 15.32 -11.24 -16.68
CA PRO A 249 16.72 -11.58 -16.51
C PRO A 249 17.21 -11.37 -15.07
N GLU A 250 18.14 -12.22 -14.64
CA GLU A 250 18.68 -12.17 -13.27
C GLU A 250 19.34 -10.82 -12.93
N ARG A 251 20.05 -10.22 -13.91
CA ARG A 251 20.61 -8.88 -13.75
C ARG A 251 19.52 -7.83 -13.47
N ALA A 252 18.41 -7.88 -14.20
CA ALA A 252 17.28 -6.96 -14.01
C ALA A 252 16.59 -7.20 -12.65
N ARG A 253 16.42 -8.45 -12.22
CA ARG A 253 15.87 -8.78 -10.89
C ARG A 253 16.72 -8.14 -9.79
N ARG A 254 18.05 -8.24 -9.86
CA ARG A 254 19.00 -7.65 -8.90
C ARG A 254 18.95 -6.12 -8.92
N MET A 255 18.95 -5.52 -10.12
CA MET A 255 18.86 -4.07 -10.27
C MET A 255 17.56 -3.54 -9.66
N ARG A 256 16.42 -4.20 -9.91
CA ARG A 256 15.13 -3.85 -9.29
C ARG A 256 15.22 -3.89 -7.75
N THR A 257 15.87 -4.91 -7.18
CA THR A 257 16.04 -5.03 -5.73
C THR A 257 16.86 -3.87 -5.16
N ILE A 258 17.99 -3.52 -5.77
CA ILE A 258 18.82 -2.39 -5.33
C ILE A 258 18.01 -1.08 -5.37
N ILE A 259 17.25 -0.84 -6.45
CA ILE A 259 16.47 0.39 -6.61
C ILE A 259 15.32 0.45 -5.61
N LEU A 260 14.64 -0.67 -5.31
CA LEU A 260 13.61 -0.75 -4.28
C LEU A 260 14.16 -0.39 -2.88
N GLU A 261 15.36 -0.86 -2.57
CA GLU A 261 16.01 -0.53 -1.29
C GLU A 261 16.48 0.94 -1.27
N LEU A 262 16.93 1.51 -2.39
CA LEU A 262 17.23 2.95 -2.49
C LEU A 262 15.95 3.79 -2.30
N GLU A 263 14.79 3.35 -2.87
CA GLU A 263 13.50 4.00 -2.63
C GLU A 263 13.13 4.00 -1.14
N ARG A 264 13.33 2.88 -0.46
CA ARG A 264 13.13 2.76 0.99
C ARG A 264 14.04 3.69 1.78
N MET A 265 15.33 3.70 1.48
CA MET A 265 16.33 4.46 2.22
C MET A 265 16.09 5.96 2.15
N TYR A 266 15.86 6.54 0.95
CA TYR A 266 15.69 7.99 0.85
C TYR A 266 14.37 8.48 1.48
N ASN A 267 13.33 7.65 1.49
CA ASN A 267 12.07 7.96 2.17
C ASN A 267 12.20 7.82 3.69
N HIS A 268 12.79 6.74 4.17
CA HIS A 268 12.94 6.53 5.60
C HIS A 268 13.83 7.58 6.28
N VAL A 269 14.96 7.97 5.66
CA VAL A 269 15.81 9.03 6.23
C VAL A 269 15.09 10.38 6.25
N ALA A 270 14.25 10.67 5.24
CA ALA A 270 13.41 11.85 5.22
C ALA A 270 12.39 11.84 6.36
N ASP A 271 11.75 10.69 6.62
CA ASP A 271 10.77 10.53 7.68
C ASP A 271 11.41 10.69 9.06
N ILE A 272 12.57 10.08 9.29
CA ILE A 272 13.33 10.24 10.54
C ILE A 272 13.60 11.73 10.78
N GLY A 273 14.11 12.44 9.75
CA GLY A 273 14.33 13.87 9.82
C GLY A 273 13.07 14.68 10.14
N ALA A 274 11.94 14.35 9.49
CA ALA A 274 10.67 15.03 9.69
C ALA A 274 10.07 14.77 11.10
N ILE A 275 10.17 13.54 11.61
CA ILE A 275 9.73 13.19 12.97
C ILE A 275 10.49 14.01 14.03
N VAL A 276 11.83 14.06 13.94
CA VAL A 276 12.62 14.82 14.91
C VAL A 276 12.45 16.32 14.75
N MET A 277 12.12 16.81 13.56
CA MET A 277 11.79 18.22 13.33
C MET A 277 10.50 18.64 14.05
N ASP A 278 9.47 17.80 14.04
CA ASP A 278 8.19 18.08 14.71
C ASP A 278 8.30 18.18 16.24
N VAL A 279 9.41 17.65 16.81
CA VAL A 279 9.73 17.81 18.23
C VAL A 279 10.87 18.82 18.48
N GLY A 280 11.23 19.63 17.47
CA GLY A 280 12.15 20.76 17.59
C GLY A 280 13.63 20.44 17.39
N PHE A 281 14.00 19.21 16.95
CA PHE A 281 15.39 18.85 16.74
C PHE A 281 15.88 19.19 15.31
N VAL A 282 16.01 20.49 15.03
CA VAL A 282 16.30 21.06 13.71
C VAL A 282 17.64 20.55 13.15
N VAL A 283 18.68 20.41 13.99
CA VAL A 283 20.02 19.97 13.54
C VAL A 283 19.96 18.55 12.96
N ALA A 284 19.31 17.61 13.63
CA ALA A 284 19.17 16.24 13.13
C ALA A 284 18.36 16.20 11.82
N ASN A 285 17.30 17.02 11.69
CA ASN A 285 16.57 17.15 10.45
C ASN A 285 17.41 17.69 9.29
N ALA A 286 18.25 18.70 9.53
CA ALA A 286 19.13 19.25 8.50
C ALA A 286 20.11 18.20 7.97
N HIS A 287 20.70 17.40 8.84
CA HIS A 287 21.56 16.29 8.47
C HIS A 287 20.81 15.19 7.71
N ALA A 288 19.64 14.77 8.18
CA ALA A 288 18.80 13.78 7.49
C ALA A 288 18.41 14.25 6.07
N SER A 289 18.09 15.55 5.92
CA SER A 289 17.78 16.15 4.62
C SER A 289 18.98 16.11 3.66
N ARG A 290 20.20 16.34 4.16
CA ARG A 290 21.41 16.21 3.36
C ARG A 290 21.66 14.76 2.94
N LEU A 291 21.47 13.80 3.84
CA LEU A 291 21.59 12.37 3.51
C LEU A 291 20.55 11.93 2.48
N ARG A 292 19.32 12.42 2.60
CA ARG A 292 18.30 12.22 1.57
C ARG A 292 18.78 12.73 0.22
N GLU A 293 19.37 13.93 0.17
CA GLU A 293 19.86 14.53 -1.06
C GLU A 293 20.98 13.69 -1.70
N MET A 294 21.88 13.11 -0.92
CA MET A 294 22.91 12.18 -1.43
C MET A 294 22.27 11.00 -2.18
N LEU A 295 21.22 10.39 -1.60
CA LEU A 295 20.54 9.27 -2.23
C LEU A 295 19.75 9.69 -3.48
N LEU A 296 19.12 10.87 -3.47
CA LEU A 296 18.40 11.39 -4.64
C LEU A 296 19.36 11.71 -5.81
N ALA A 297 20.56 12.22 -5.52
CA ALA A 297 21.60 12.43 -6.53
C ALA A 297 22.11 11.08 -7.08
N LEU A 298 22.32 10.08 -6.24
CA LEU A 298 22.65 8.73 -6.68
C LEU A 298 21.56 8.12 -7.55
N ASN A 299 20.29 8.27 -7.16
CA ASN A 299 19.17 7.80 -7.95
C ASN A 299 19.16 8.40 -9.37
N GLU A 300 19.44 9.71 -9.47
CA GLU A 300 19.51 10.40 -10.76
C GLU A 300 20.66 9.85 -11.63
N ASP A 301 21.83 9.60 -11.06
CA ASP A 301 22.97 8.99 -11.78
C ASP A 301 22.61 7.58 -12.31
N LEU A 302 22.02 6.74 -11.45
CA LEU A 302 21.69 5.36 -11.80
C LEU A 302 20.50 5.23 -12.75
N THR A 303 19.51 6.11 -12.65
CA THR A 303 18.22 5.93 -13.34
C THR A 303 17.82 7.08 -14.27
N GLY A 304 18.47 8.23 -14.15
CA GLY A 304 18.09 9.47 -14.81
C GLY A 304 16.89 10.18 -14.16
N SER A 305 16.50 9.74 -12.96
CA SER A 305 15.41 10.34 -12.19
C SER A 305 15.69 10.29 -10.70
N ARG A 306 15.64 11.44 -10.04
CA ARG A 306 15.81 11.56 -8.58
C ARG A 306 14.82 10.71 -7.79
N THR A 307 13.61 10.52 -8.33
CA THR A 307 12.51 9.75 -7.73
C THR A 307 12.28 8.41 -8.44
N LEU A 308 13.28 7.89 -9.16
CA LEU A 308 13.35 6.55 -9.76
C LEU A 308 12.30 6.29 -10.87
N ARG A 309 11.58 7.32 -11.32
CA ARG A 309 10.57 7.19 -12.38
C ARG A 309 11.17 6.86 -13.72
N GLY A 310 10.45 6.05 -14.50
CA GLY A 310 10.83 5.69 -15.85
C GLY A 310 11.95 4.65 -15.93
N MET A 311 12.38 4.07 -14.82
CA MET A 311 13.44 3.06 -14.81
C MET A 311 12.91 1.64 -15.01
N VAL A 312 11.78 1.30 -14.41
CA VAL A 312 11.18 -0.04 -14.58
C VAL A 312 10.39 -0.15 -15.88
N CYS A 313 10.41 -1.33 -16.49
CA CYS A 313 9.55 -1.69 -17.62
C CYS A 313 9.20 -3.19 -17.54
N PRO A 314 8.10 -3.62 -18.18
CA PRO A 314 7.84 -5.04 -18.33
C PRO A 314 9.01 -5.75 -19.02
N GLY A 315 9.47 -6.85 -18.44
CA GLY A 315 10.63 -7.62 -18.91
C GLY A 315 11.97 -7.18 -18.30
N GLY A 316 12.01 -6.14 -17.46
CA GLY A 316 13.28 -5.75 -16.81
C GLY A 316 13.34 -4.29 -16.38
N VAL A 317 14.46 -3.64 -16.72
CA VAL A 317 14.73 -2.21 -16.49
C VAL A 317 15.17 -1.54 -17.79
N ARG A 318 14.92 -0.22 -17.92
CA ARG A 318 15.15 0.50 -19.19
C ARG A 318 16.60 0.83 -19.47
N ARG A 319 17.44 0.90 -18.43
CA ARG A 319 18.87 1.27 -18.56
C ARG A 319 19.71 0.25 -17.81
N ASP A 320 20.86 -0.07 -18.34
CA ASP A 320 21.88 -0.85 -17.66
C ASP A 320 22.85 0.10 -16.91
N TRP A 321 23.57 -0.46 -15.96
CA TRP A 321 24.60 0.23 -15.21
C TRP A 321 25.99 -0.18 -15.67
N THR A 322 26.90 0.80 -15.76
CA THR A 322 28.33 0.53 -15.95
C THR A 322 28.97 0.08 -14.65
N ALA A 323 30.16 -0.52 -14.75
CA ALA A 323 30.92 -0.94 -13.56
C ALA A 323 31.30 0.27 -12.67
N GLU A 324 31.56 1.41 -13.31
CA GLU A 324 31.88 2.67 -12.62
C GLU A 324 30.66 3.18 -11.81
N GLN A 325 29.45 3.11 -12.39
CA GLN A 325 28.22 3.49 -11.68
C GLN A 325 27.95 2.58 -10.50
N VAL A 326 28.18 1.27 -10.64
CA VAL A 326 28.00 0.31 -9.55
C VAL A 326 29.00 0.58 -8.42
N SER A 327 30.28 0.82 -8.77
CA SER A 327 31.32 1.17 -7.77
C SER A 327 30.98 2.48 -7.05
N HIS A 328 30.58 3.51 -7.80
CA HIS A 328 30.17 4.79 -7.23
C HIS A 328 28.96 4.65 -6.28
N ALA A 329 27.99 3.82 -6.65
CA ALA A 329 26.84 3.56 -5.79
C ALA A 329 27.23 2.95 -4.43
N LEU A 330 28.19 2.02 -4.43
CA LEU A 330 28.71 1.43 -3.18
C LEU A 330 29.46 2.47 -2.32
N ASP A 331 30.26 3.33 -2.95
CA ASP A 331 30.97 4.41 -2.23
C ASP A 331 29.97 5.37 -1.57
N VAL A 332 28.91 5.76 -2.29
CA VAL A 332 27.84 6.62 -1.75
C VAL A 332 27.10 5.93 -0.61
N VAL A 333 26.73 4.65 -0.77
CA VAL A 333 26.05 3.88 0.28
C VAL A 333 26.93 3.73 1.53
N GLN A 334 28.26 3.54 1.36
CA GLN A 334 29.20 3.47 2.47
C GLN A 334 29.32 4.81 3.21
N ALA A 335 29.42 5.92 2.48
CA ALA A 335 29.45 7.26 3.07
C ALA A 335 28.14 7.57 3.80
N PHE A 336 27.00 7.25 3.17
CA PHE A 336 25.68 7.38 3.77
C PHE A 336 25.57 6.61 5.10
N GLU A 337 25.98 5.35 5.15
CA GLU A 337 25.92 4.51 6.35
C GLU A 337 26.70 5.12 7.53
N SER A 338 27.93 5.58 7.29
CA SER A 338 28.76 6.20 8.32
C SER A 338 28.09 7.43 8.93
N GLU A 339 27.59 8.31 8.08
CA GLU A 339 26.94 9.54 8.53
C GLU A 339 25.55 9.29 9.13
N PHE A 340 24.80 8.33 8.59
CA PHE A 340 23.51 7.92 9.13
C PHE A 340 23.62 7.40 10.56
N ASN A 341 24.59 6.54 10.83
CA ASN A 341 24.81 6.03 12.19
C ASN A 341 25.16 7.18 13.17
N SER A 342 25.95 8.16 12.74
CA SER A 342 26.26 9.34 13.57
C SER A 342 25.02 10.19 13.89
N ILE A 343 24.08 10.32 12.93
CA ILE A 343 22.81 11.03 13.17
C ILE A 343 21.92 10.23 14.13
N VAL A 344 21.87 8.91 13.97
CA VAL A 344 21.08 8.04 14.87
C VAL A 344 21.61 8.16 16.30
N GLU A 345 22.92 8.08 16.51
CA GLU A 345 23.55 8.27 17.82
C GLU A 345 23.21 9.65 18.43
N LEU A 346 23.23 10.70 17.61
CA LEU A 346 22.85 12.05 18.03
C LEU A 346 21.38 12.12 18.47
N ILE A 347 20.46 11.50 17.73
CA ILE A 347 19.04 11.46 18.06
C ILE A 347 18.79 10.66 19.34
N GLU A 348 19.41 9.49 19.46
CA GLU A 348 19.25 8.59 20.61
C GLU A 348 19.86 9.17 21.91
N SER A 349 20.89 10.02 21.80
CA SER A 349 21.47 10.73 22.94
C SER A 349 20.62 11.88 23.48
N SER A 350 19.58 12.29 22.77
CA SER A 350 18.70 13.39 23.17
C SER A 350 17.53 12.90 24.03
N ASP A 351 17.65 13.01 25.34
CA ASP A 351 16.57 12.64 26.29
C ASP A 351 15.28 13.41 26.01
N SER A 352 15.36 14.70 25.67
CA SER A 352 14.20 15.52 25.33
C SER A 352 13.45 15.01 24.10
N THR A 353 14.18 14.64 23.04
CA THR A 353 13.59 14.04 21.83
C THR A 353 12.93 12.71 22.17
N ARG A 354 13.65 11.86 22.90
CA ARG A 354 13.14 10.54 23.29
C ARG A 354 11.87 10.63 24.13
N ASP A 355 11.81 11.54 25.09
CA ASP A 355 10.62 11.75 25.94
C ASP A 355 9.40 12.21 25.13
N ARG A 356 9.62 13.06 24.13
CA ARG A 356 8.54 13.53 23.23
C ARG A 356 8.02 12.46 22.26
N LEU A 357 8.86 11.49 21.88
CA LEU A 357 8.47 10.43 20.94
C LEU A 357 7.93 9.18 21.63
N ALA A 358 8.45 8.84 22.81
CA ALA A 358 8.04 7.68 23.57
C ALA A 358 6.62 7.89 24.14
N ARG A 359 5.81 6.85 24.02
CA ARG A 359 4.40 6.83 24.49
C ARG A 359 3.47 7.84 23.78
N THR A 360 3.92 8.47 22.71
CA THR A 360 3.12 9.37 21.87
C THR A 360 2.52 8.59 20.71
N GLY A 361 1.21 8.72 20.48
CA GLY A 361 0.52 8.10 19.36
C GLY A 361 0.58 6.57 19.37
N ILE A 362 0.23 5.93 20.47
CA ILE A 362 0.30 4.48 20.65
C ILE A 362 -0.80 3.79 19.84
N LEU A 363 -0.39 2.90 18.94
CA LEU A 363 -1.26 1.92 18.30
C LEU A 363 -1.03 0.55 18.95
N ARG A 364 -2.00 0.09 19.72
CA ARG A 364 -1.90 -1.19 20.43
C ARG A 364 -1.89 -2.38 19.46
N PRO A 365 -1.17 -3.48 19.79
CA PRO A 365 -1.06 -4.68 18.93
C PRO A 365 -2.41 -5.33 18.57
N ASP A 366 -3.38 -5.35 19.50
CA ASP A 366 -4.73 -5.85 19.24
C ASP A 366 -5.43 -5.02 18.17
N LYS A 367 -5.39 -3.69 18.28
CA LYS A 367 -5.97 -2.77 17.31
C LYS A 367 -5.27 -2.82 15.96
N ALA A 368 -3.94 -2.96 15.96
CA ALA A 368 -3.17 -3.12 14.72
C ALA A 368 -3.60 -4.38 13.94
N ARG A 369 -3.85 -5.49 14.64
CA ARG A 369 -4.38 -6.73 14.03
C ARG A 369 -5.80 -6.55 13.51
N ASP A 370 -6.72 -6.01 14.33
CA ASP A 370 -8.13 -5.83 13.98
C ASP A 370 -8.31 -4.92 12.76
N LEU A 371 -7.48 -3.88 12.64
CA LEU A 371 -7.49 -2.93 11.53
C LEU A 371 -6.64 -3.38 10.33
N GLY A 372 -5.94 -4.51 10.41
CA GLY A 372 -5.11 -5.04 9.33
C GLY A 372 -3.96 -4.10 8.96
N ILE A 373 -3.31 -3.48 9.97
CA ILE A 373 -2.23 -2.53 9.75
C ILE A 373 -0.98 -3.26 9.26
N ILE A 374 -0.31 -2.67 8.28
CA ILE A 374 0.85 -3.24 7.59
C ILE A 374 2.05 -2.28 7.60
N GLY A 375 3.20 -2.78 7.14
CA GLY A 375 4.42 -1.99 7.01
C GLY A 375 4.94 -1.45 8.35
N VAL A 376 5.51 -0.27 8.32
CA VAL A 376 6.14 0.38 9.49
C VAL A 376 5.19 0.48 10.70
N GLY A 377 3.92 0.88 10.47
CA GLY A 377 2.92 0.98 11.54
C GLY A 377 2.61 -0.37 12.17
N GLY A 378 2.49 -1.41 11.37
CA GLY A 378 2.27 -2.78 11.83
C GLY A 378 3.47 -3.34 12.59
N ARG A 379 4.67 -3.22 12.02
CA ARG A 379 5.91 -3.72 12.65
C ARG A 379 6.23 -3.02 13.97
N ALA A 380 5.92 -1.74 14.09
CA ALA A 380 6.03 -1.03 15.37
C ALA A 380 5.03 -1.52 16.42
N SER A 381 3.95 -2.20 16.02
CA SER A 381 2.81 -2.65 16.84
C SER A 381 2.70 -4.19 16.89
N GLY A 382 3.79 -4.93 16.72
CA GLY A 382 3.83 -6.38 16.92
C GLY A 382 3.38 -7.23 15.73
N ILE A 383 3.25 -6.65 14.53
CA ILE A 383 2.89 -7.39 13.33
C ILE A 383 4.17 -7.77 12.58
N ASP A 384 4.52 -9.04 12.63
CA ASP A 384 5.70 -9.60 11.96
C ASP A 384 5.37 -10.03 10.54
N ARG A 385 5.37 -9.05 9.61
CA ARG A 385 5.09 -9.28 8.18
C ARG A 385 5.93 -8.39 7.29
N ASP A 386 6.44 -8.99 6.21
CA ASP A 386 7.16 -8.29 5.15
C ASP A 386 7.10 -9.11 3.86
N VAL A 387 6.56 -8.54 2.79
CA VAL A 387 6.38 -9.23 1.50
C VAL A 387 7.71 -9.71 0.91
N ARG A 388 8.82 -9.01 1.19
CA ARG A 388 10.16 -9.41 0.72
C ARG A 388 10.59 -10.76 1.27
N ARG A 389 10.14 -11.11 2.50
CA ARG A 389 10.40 -12.37 3.18
C ARG A 389 9.30 -13.40 2.91
N ASP A 390 8.03 -12.99 3.04
CA ASP A 390 6.88 -13.89 3.09
C ASP A 390 6.46 -14.34 1.67
N HIS A 391 6.61 -13.46 0.67
CA HIS A 391 6.32 -13.69 -0.76
C HIS A 391 7.46 -13.15 -1.63
N PRO A 392 8.66 -13.73 -1.60
CA PRO A 392 9.84 -13.18 -2.26
C PRO A 392 9.64 -12.88 -3.74
N TYR A 393 10.08 -11.71 -4.16
CA TYR A 393 10.01 -11.21 -5.53
C TYR A 393 11.33 -10.54 -5.91
N ALA A 394 11.49 -10.14 -7.19
CA ALA A 394 12.76 -9.64 -7.73
C ALA A 394 13.93 -10.58 -7.34
N ALA A 395 14.93 -10.15 -6.59
CA ALA A 395 16.03 -11.00 -6.12
C ALA A 395 16.04 -11.19 -4.60
N TYR A 396 14.93 -10.92 -3.90
CA TYR A 396 14.85 -11.11 -2.44
C TYR A 396 14.92 -12.59 -2.02
N ASP A 397 14.59 -13.52 -2.90
CA ASP A 397 14.79 -14.96 -2.71
C ASP A 397 16.26 -15.39 -2.55
N THR A 398 17.20 -14.48 -2.83
CA THR A 398 18.65 -14.75 -2.78
C THR A 398 19.36 -14.14 -1.58
N VAL A 399 18.62 -13.47 -0.69
CA VAL A 399 19.14 -12.78 0.52
C VAL A 399 18.31 -13.15 1.74
N THR A 400 18.96 -13.10 2.91
CA THR A 400 18.28 -13.21 4.20
C THR A 400 17.79 -11.84 4.63
N LEU A 401 16.56 -11.76 5.10
CA LEU A 401 15.93 -10.54 5.58
C LEU A 401 15.55 -10.67 7.05
N ASP A 402 16.06 -9.78 7.89
CA ASP A 402 15.62 -9.61 9.26
C ASP A 402 14.55 -8.52 9.31
N VAL A 403 13.35 -8.87 9.79
CA VAL A 403 12.23 -7.94 9.89
C VAL A 403 12.20 -7.35 11.29
N PRO A 404 12.40 -6.02 11.45
CA PRO A 404 12.35 -5.39 12.77
C PRO A 404 10.91 -5.32 13.28
N VAL A 405 10.65 -5.87 14.48
CA VAL A 405 9.32 -5.88 15.11
C VAL A 405 9.41 -5.38 16.55
N TYR A 406 8.54 -4.42 16.88
CA TYR A 406 8.39 -3.84 18.22
C TYR A 406 6.95 -3.99 18.69
N GLN A 407 6.70 -3.81 19.99
CA GLN A 407 5.37 -4.06 20.59
C GLN A 407 4.68 -2.77 21.08
N GLU A 408 5.43 -1.69 21.29
CA GLU A 408 4.95 -0.48 21.94
C GLU A 408 4.03 0.37 21.05
N GLY A 409 4.20 0.31 19.75
CA GLY A 409 3.34 0.96 18.75
C GLY A 409 3.31 2.48 18.77
N ASP A 410 4.30 3.14 19.39
CA ASP A 410 4.39 4.60 19.50
C ASP A 410 5.25 5.23 18.38
N VAL A 411 5.37 6.55 18.38
CA VAL A 411 6.18 7.31 17.42
C VAL A 411 7.65 6.86 17.45
N LEU A 412 8.19 6.64 18.66
CA LEU A 412 9.58 6.20 18.82
C LEU A 412 9.83 4.88 18.10
N ARG A 413 8.93 3.91 18.26
CA ARG A 413 9.07 2.59 17.62
C ARG A 413 8.84 2.64 16.12
N ARG A 414 7.94 3.48 15.63
CA ARG A 414 7.81 3.69 14.17
C ARG A 414 9.07 4.34 13.57
N MET A 415 9.75 5.20 14.30
CA MET A 415 11.07 5.73 13.90
C MET A 415 12.15 4.64 13.94
N GLN A 416 12.16 3.81 15.00
CA GLN A 416 13.16 2.74 15.15
C GLN A 416 13.04 1.69 14.03
N VAL A 417 11.82 1.28 13.65
CA VAL A 417 11.60 0.40 12.49
C VAL A 417 12.27 0.97 11.23
N ARG A 418 12.14 2.27 10.97
CA ARG A 418 12.78 2.91 9.80
C ARG A 418 14.30 2.90 9.89
N ILE A 419 14.85 3.12 11.07
CA ILE A 419 16.31 3.05 11.30
C ILE A 419 16.83 1.66 10.96
N ASP A 420 16.17 0.63 11.48
CA ASP A 420 16.59 -0.75 11.27
C ASP A 420 16.37 -1.21 9.83
N GLU A 421 15.29 -0.76 9.18
CA GLU A 421 15.06 -1.03 7.75
C GLU A 421 16.10 -0.35 6.85
N ILE A 422 16.59 0.84 7.17
CA ILE A 422 17.72 1.46 6.46
C ILE A 422 18.98 0.60 6.59
N ARG A 423 19.30 0.16 7.80
CA ARG A 423 20.45 -0.73 8.03
C ARG A 423 20.32 -2.03 7.24
N GLN A 424 19.15 -2.62 7.25
CA GLN A 424 18.86 -3.82 6.48
C GLN A 424 18.96 -3.59 4.96
N SER A 425 18.47 -2.44 4.47
CA SER A 425 18.59 -2.06 3.05
C SER A 425 20.05 -1.99 2.59
N ILE A 426 20.94 -1.44 3.41
CA ILE A 426 22.38 -1.39 3.12
C ILE A 426 22.98 -2.80 3.01
N VAL A 427 22.62 -3.70 3.93
CA VAL A 427 23.05 -5.11 3.89
C VAL A 427 22.57 -5.80 2.62
N ILE A 428 21.29 -5.60 2.25
CA ILE A 428 20.69 -6.17 1.03
C ILE A 428 21.39 -5.64 -0.22
N ILE A 429 21.60 -4.33 -0.34
CA ILE A 429 22.29 -3.71 -1.48
C ILE A 429 23.66 -4.34 -1.70
N ARG A 430 24.47 -4.46 -0.65
CA ARG A 430 25.80 -5.09 -0.72
C ARG A 430 25.74 -6.57 -1.12
N ALA A 431 24.79 -7.32 -0.55
CA ALA A 431 24.64 -8.74 -0.84
C ALA A 431 24.16 -8.99 -2.28
N ILE A 432 23.34 -8.13 -2.83
CA ILE A 432 22.83 -8.23 -4.22
C ILE A 432 23.90 -7.73 -5.19
N GLU A 433 24.58 -6.62 -4.88
CA GLU A 433 25.65 -6.07 -5.74
C GLU A 433 26.78 -7.08 -5.95
N SER A 434 27.24 -7.73 -4.89
CA SER A 434 28.31 -8.74 -4.98
C SER A 434 28.02 -9.90 -5.96
N LYS A 435 26.77 -10.04 -6.37
CA LYS A 435 26.30 -11.06 -7.34
C LYS A 435 25.87 -10.43 -8.68
N LEU A 436 26.03 -9.10 -8.86
CA LEU A 436 25.55 -8.38 -10.04
C LEU A 436 26.47 -8.62 -11.25
N ALA A 437 26.32 -9.78 -11.88
CA ALA A 437 27.08 -10.15 -13.07
C ALA A 437 26.58 -9.41 -14.33
N PRO A 438 27.44 -9.20 -15.35
CA PRO A 438 27.03 -8.74 -16.67
C PRO A 438 25.97 -9.67 -17.28
N GLY A 439 25.03 -9.11 -18.04
CA GLY A 439 23.97 -9.87 -18.67
C GLY A 439 22.85 -8.97 -19.22
N PRO A 440 21.82 -9.54 -19.81
CA PRO A 440 20.67 -8.76 -20.26
C PRO A 440 19.96 -8.11 -19.07
N HIS A 441 19.57 -6.86 -19.25
CA HIS A 441 18.81 -6.09 -18.25
C HIS A 441 17.32 -5.93 -18.62
N CYS A 442 16.94 -6.38 -19.82
CA CYS A 442 15.55 -6.37 -20.27
C CYS A 442 15.37 -7.44 -21.36
N VAL A 443 14.19 -8.03 -21.40
CA VAL A 443 13.73 -8.93 -22.47
C VAL A 443 12.39 -8.44 -23.03
N PRO A 444 12.09 -8.70 -24.30
CA PRO A 444 10.76 -8.44 -24.85
C PRO A 444 9.70 -9.26 -24.11
N VAL A 445 8.59 -8.62 -23.78
CA VAL A 445 7.42 -9.29 -23.19
C VAL A 445 6.50 -9.73 -24.33
N PRO A 446 6.08 -11.01 -24.38
CA PRO A 446 5.11 -11.50 -25.36
C PRO A 446 3.79 -10.71 -25.30
N PRO A 447 3.00 -10.72 -26.40
CA PRO A 447 1.64 -10.21 -26.37
C PRO A 447 0.82 -10.88 -25.26
N LEU A 448 0.03 -10.07 -24.54
CA LEU A 448 -0.78 -10.57 -23.43
C LEU A 448 -1.96 -11.40 -23.97
N PRO A 449 -2.16 -12.62 -23.46
CA PRO A 449 -3.39 -13.35 -23.74
C PRO A 449 -4.57 -12.56 -23.15
N PRO A 450 -5.70 -12.44 -23.87
CA PRO A 450 -6.88 -11.78 -23.35
C PRO A 450 -7.54 -12.58 -22.23
N ASP A 451 -8.28 -11.91 -21.38
CA ASP A 451 -9.05 -12.48 -20.27
C ASP A 451 -8.22 -13.30 -19.27
N CYS A 452 -6.96 -12.94 -19.09
CA CYS A 452 -6.09 -13.52 -18.08
C CYS A 452 -5.87 -12.53 -16.93
N CYS A 453 -5.75 -13.07 -15.72
CA CYS A 453 -5.48 -12.24 -14.55
C CYS A 453 -4.18 -12.68 -13.84
N ALA A 454 -3.61 -11.73 -13.10
CA ALA A 454 -2.50 -11.97 -12.19
C ALA A 454 -2.53 -10.96 -11.03
N LEU A 455 -2.09 -11.43 -9.87
CA LEU A 455 -1.80 -10.63 -8.68
C LEU A 455 -0.30 -10.44 -8.55
N SER A 456 0.14 -9.26 -8.14
CA SER A 456 1.51 -8.98 -7.74
C SER A 456 1.54 -8.25 -6.41
N ALA A 457 2.49 -8.61 -5.56
CA ALA A 457 2.76 -7.96 -4.29
C ALA A 457 4.21 -7.45 -4.25
N VAL A 458 4.40 -6.27 -3.65
CA VAL A 458 5.69 -5.62 -3.43
C VAL A 458 5.67 -4.95 -2.06
N GLU A 459 6.71 -5.11 -1.27
CA GLU A 459 6.88 -4.33 -0.04
C GLU A 459 7.46 -2.97 -0.38
N GLY A 460 6.60 -1.96 -0.51
CA GLY A 460 7.02 -0.57 -0.54
C GLY A 460 7.52 -0.11 0.84
N TRP A 461 8.12 1.05 0.91
CA TRP A 461 8.64 1.59 2.17
C TRP A 461 7.55 1.89 3.23
N ARG A 462 6.27 2.03 2.83
CA ARG A 462 5.11 2.14 3.75
C ARG A 462 4.50 0.79 4.10
N GLY A 463 4.77 -0.27 3.32
CA GLY A 463 4.18 -1.59 3.48
C GLY A 463 3.77 -2.23 2.16
N GLU A 464 2.95 -3.26 2.24
CA GLU A 464 2.51 -4.08 1.11
C GLU A 464 1.68 -3.31 0.08
N ILE A 465 2.18 -3.28 -1.15
CA ILE A 465 1.49 -2.82 -2.36
C ILE A 465 0.96 -4.05 -3.10
N LEU A 466 -0.32 -4.05 -3.49
CA LEU A 466 -0.90 -5.09 -4.34
C LEU A 466 -1.42 -4.48 -5.65
N HIS A 467 -1.08 -5.13 -6.77
CA HIS A 467 -1.71 -4.89 -8.08
C HIS A 467 -2.32 -6.17 -8.58
N TRP A 468 -3.63 -6.17 -8.82
CA TRP A 468 -4.31 -7.24 -9.53
C TRP A 468 -4.81 -6.70 -10.87
N ILE A 469 -4.50 -7.42 -11.95
CA ILE A 469 -4.87 -7.01 -13.30
C ILE A 469 -5.71 -8.10 -13.99
N ARG A 470 -6.57 -7.66 -14.92
CA ARG A 470 -7.15 -8.52 -15.95
C ARG A 470 -6.85 -7.92 -17.31
N THR A 471 -6.38 -8.76 -18.22
CA THR A 471 -6.05 -8.38 -19.59
C THR A 471 -7.28 -8.32 -20.48
N GLY A 472 -7.24 -7.40 -21.44
CA GLY A 472 -8.21 -7.24 -22.50
C GLY A 472 -7.62 -7.59 -23.87
N PRO A 473 -8.36 -7.33 -24.95
CA PRO A 473 -7.84 -7.50 -26.30
C PRO A 473 -6.71 -6.50 -26.61
N ASN A 474 -5.89 -6.80 -27.59
CA ASN A 474 -4.88 -5.88 -28.13
C ASN A 474 -3.89 -5.30 -27.10
N ASN A 475 -3.42 -6.10 -26.15
CA ASN A 475 -2.52 -5.66 -25.08
C ASN A 475 -3.06 -4.48 -24.23
N THR A 476 -4.35 -4.48 -23.94
CA THR A 476 -4.98 -3.57 -22.99
C THR A 476 -5.33 -4.29 -21.69
N LEU A 477 -5.82 -3.52 -20.71
CA LEU A 477 -6.38 -4.05 -19.48
C LEU A 477 -7.88 -3.78 -19.44
N THR A 478 -8.66 -4.75 -18.97
CA THR A 478 -10.08 -4.56 -18.65
C THR A 478 -10.26 -4.16 -17.20
N ARG A 479 -9.30 -4.46 -16.33
CA ARG A 479 -9.33 -4.08 -14.93
C ARG A 479 -7.90 -3.99 -14.37
N CYS A 480 -7.66 -2.99 -13.55
CA CYS A 480 -6.49 -2.90 -12.69
C CYS A 480 -6.95 -2.50 -11.29
N LYS A 481 -6.87 -3.41 -10.32
CA LYS A 481 -7.07 -3.08 -8.90
C LYS A 481 -5.73 -2.74 -8.28
N ILE A 482 -5.71 -1.63 -7.56
CA ILE A 482 -4.55 -1.14 -6.84
C ILE A 482 -4.88 -1.09 -5.35
N LYS A 483 -3.97 -1.59 -4.54
CA LYS A 483 -3.95 -1.38 -3.11
C LYS A 483 -2.62 -0.75 -2.70
N ASP A 484 -2.64 0.50 -2.28
CA ASP A 484 -1.54 1.14 -1.57
C ASP A 484 -1.63 0.81 -0.07
N PRO A 485 -0.52 0.63 0.65
CA PRO A 485 -0.55 0.32 2.08
C PRO A 485 -1.28 1.37 2.92
N SER A 486 -1.35 2.60 2.46
CA SER A 486 -1.99 3.69 3.21
C SER A 486 -3.49 3.49 3.40
N ILE A 487 -4.18 2.79 2.47
CA ILE A 487 -5.63 2.53 2.64
C ILE A 487 -5.91 1.64 3.86
N ASN A 488 -5.00 0.71 4.17
CA ASN A 488 -5.09 -0.10 5.39
C ASN A 488 -4.74 0.72 6.64
N ASN A 489 -3.77 1.64 6.51
CA ASN A 489 -3.12 2.27 7.65
C ASN A 489 -3.81 3.57 8.12
N TRP A 490 -4.60 4.27 7.30
CA TRP A 490 -5.32 5.46 7.73
C TRP A 490 -6.24 5.24 8.94
N PRO A 491 -6.99 4.13 9.06
CA PRO A 491 -7.78 3.86 10.25
C PRO A 491 -6.96 3.79 11.55
N ALA A 492 -5.66 3.41 11.47
CA ALA A 492 -4.77 3.41 12.64
C ALA A 492 -4.58 4.80 13.24
N MET A 493 -4.65 5.85 12.40
CA MET A 493 -4.52 7.24 12.86
C MET A 493 -5.63 7.61 13.85
N VAL A 494 -6.85 7.14 13.59
CA VAL A 494 -8.02 7.38 14.46
C VAL A 494 -7.80 6.78 15.86
N GLU A 495 -7.16 5.62 15.93
CA GLU A 495 -6.83 4.96 17.21
C GLU A 495 -5.62 5.60 17.89
N ALA A 496 -4.55 5.85 17.12
CA ALA A 496 -3.28 6.31 17.67
C ALA A 496 -3.34 7.74 18.26
N VAL A 497 -4.24 8.59 17.80
CA VAL A 497 -4.36 9.98 18.30
C VAL A 497 -5.18 10.09 19.57
N GLN A 498 -6.00 9.10 19.93
CA GLN A 498 -6.88 9.17 21.10
C GLN A 498 -6.07 9.33 22.39
N GLY A 499 -6.53 10.23 23.26
CA GLY A 499 -5.86 10.54 24.52
C GLY A 499 -4.60 11.41 24.41
N ASN A 500 -4.09 11.64 23.20
CA ASN A 500 -3.04 12.63 22.96
C ASN A 500 -3.65 14.04 22.82
N ILE A 501 -2.81 15.06 22.84
CA ILE A 501 -3.25 16.45 22.60
C ILE A 501 -3.12 16.83 21.12
N VAL A 502 -3.89 17.81 20.67
CA VAL A 502 -3.84 18.24 19.24
C VAL A 502 -2.43 18.62 18.77
N PRO A 503 -1.57 19.29 19.57
CA PRO A 503 -0.17 19.55 19.21
C PRO A 503 0.71 18.31 18.96
N ASP A 504 0.33 17.12 19.43
CA ASP A 504 1.05 15.88 19.15
C ASP A 504 0.66 15.27 17.80
N PHE A 505 -0.47 15.69 17.22
CA PHE A 505 -0.95 15.15 15.95
C PHE A 505 0.07 15.25 14.79
N PRO A 506 0.80 16.36 14.58
CA PRO A 506 1.79 16.44 13.52
C PRO A 506 2.84 15.33 13.60
N VAL A 507 3.46 15.11 14.75
CA VAL A 507 4.48 14.07 14.93
C VAL A 507 3.89 12.66 14.81
N ILE A 508 2.66 12.43 15.30
CA ILE A 508 1.95 11.16 15.13
C ILE A 508 1.72 10.91 13.64
N ASN A 509 1.17 11.88 12.90
CA ASN A 509 0.90 11.78 11.48
C ASN A 509 2.20 11.55 10.68
N LYS A 510 3.26 12.32 10.94
CA LYS A 510 4.59 12.13 10.33
C LYS A 510 5.16 10.74 10.57
N SER A 511 4.96 10.18 11.76
CA SER A 511 5.48 8.85 12.08
C SER A 511 4.83 7.72 11.27
N PHE A 512 3.59 7.88 10.83
CA PHE A 512 2.94 6.99 9.86
C PHE A 512 3.29 7.36 8.43
N ASN A 513 3.36 8.64 8.12
CA ASN A 513 3.61 9.25 6.81
C ASN A 513 2.83 8.59 5.66
N LEU A 514 1.51 8.53 5.80
CA LEU A 514 0.63 7.85 4.86
C LEU A 514 0.44 8.68 3.57
N SER A 515 0.30 7.99 2.45
CA SER A 515 0.06 8.61 1.15
C SER A 515 -1.42 8.94 0.96
N TYR A 516 -1.72 10.21 0.75
CA TYR A 516 -3.05 10.67 0.33
C TYR A 516 -3.31 10.19 -1.11
N SER A 517 -2.40 10.52 -2.02
CA SER A 517 -2.47 10.15 -3.43
C SER A 517 -2.53 8.62 -3.64
N GLY A 518 -1.76 7.84 -2.86
CA GLY A 518 -1.78 6.38 -2.92
C GLY A 518 -3.11 5.79 -2.45
N THR A 519 -3.73 6.39 -1.43
CA THR A 519 -5.06 6.00 -0.94
C THR A 519 -6.13 6.35 -1.96
N ASP A 520 -6.08 7.56 -2.48
CA ASP A 520 -7.15 8.13 -3.30
C ASP A 520 -7.13 7.61 -4.75
N ARG A 521 -5.96 7.26 -5.32
CA ARG A 521 -5.72 6.68 -6.67
C ARG A 521 -6.23 7.53 -7.83
#